data_1ce802a5ba504b04dbfa65b28729ad0b
#
_entry.id   1ce802a5ba504b04dbfa65b28729ad0b
#
_cell.length_a   1.000
_cell.length_b   1.000
_cell.length_c   1.000
_cell.angle_alpha   90.00
_cell.angle_beta   90.00
_cell.angle_gamma   90.00
#
_symmetry.space_group_name_H-M   'P 1'
#
loop_
_entity.id
_entity.type
_entity.pdbx_description
1 polymer ?
#
loop_
_entity_poly.entity_id
_entity_poly.type
_entity_poly.pdbx_seq_one_letter_code
_entity_poly.pdbx_strand_id
1 'polypeptide(L)'
;MGGDLDGRIFLNPTVFDGLMFRSVPSVLVHRDGSINLDPRGSFNSSSGLKTKKFDGKGLTLVAPFHDTHVHLLSYAANLSSFDIRSENPLSKERLTHLVKKAAFVQRNSNMVRLQGLDHNFQEGISFVDRTLLDEVLPDRPLIIKMTSGHAHILNSVALNLARIKDSTDEPPGVTFERSLADGKLNGVIYESGDYLEDKLPSLEPSLLK
;
A
#
# COMPACT_ATOMS: atom_id res chain seq x y z
N MET A 1 36.26 -8.84 -6.54
CA MET A 1 36.40 -8.26 -5.18
C MET A 1 36.10 -6.77 -5.28
N GLY A 2 34.89 -6.36 -5.09
CA GLY A 2 34.51 -4.95 -5.05
C GLY A 2 34.78 -4.39 -3.66
N GLY A 3 35.90 -3.65 -3.52
CA GLY A 3 36.18 -2.94 -2.27
C GLY A 3 35.08 -1.95 -1.97
N ASP A 4 34.65 -1.87 -0.71
CA ASP A 4 33.65 -0.94 -0.23
C ASP A 4 33.97 0.50 -0.65
N LEU A 5 33.01 1.21 -1.19
CA LEU A 5 33.12 2.62 -1.56
C LEU A 5 32.88 3.49 -0.32
N ASP A 6 33.72 4.51 -0.12
CA ASP A 6 33.60 5.48 0.97
C ASP A 6 32.46 6.48 0.73
N GLY A 7 32.03 6.62 -0.54
CA GLY A 7 30.94 7.53 -0.90
C GLY A 7 30.66 7.63 -2.40
N ARG A 8 29.77 8.53 -2.74
CA ARG A 8 29.39 8.89 -4.12
C ARG A 8 29.55 10.39 -4.34
N ILE A 9 30.16 10.77 -5.47
CA ILE A 9 30.30 12.18 -5.87
C ILE A 9 29.40 12.45 -7.06
N PHE A 10 28.55 13.45 -6.92
CA PHE A 10 27.73 14.00 -8.01
C PHE A 10 28.37 15.29 -8.49
N LEU A 11 28.66 15.39 -9.79
CA LEU A 11 29.28 16.56 -10.40
C LEU A 11 28.21 17.43 -11.06
N ASN A 12 28.27 18.73 -10.82
CA ASN A 12 27.36 19.74 -11.39
C ASN A 12 25.85 19.50 -11.17
N PRO A 13 25.41 18.97 -10.02
CA PRO A 13 24.00 18.82 -9.76
C PRO A 13 23.35 20.15 -9.36
N THR A 14 22.03 20.20 -9.46
CA THR A 14 21.23 21.14 -8.68
C THR A 14 20.89 20.49 -7.34
N VAL A 15 20.93 21.23 -6.25
CA VAL A 15 20.56 20.76 -4.91
C VAL A 15 19.38 21.59 -4.42
N PHE A 16 18.37 20.93 -3.88
CA PHE A 16 17.31 21.58 -3.12
C PHE A 16 17.63 21.48 -1.63
N ASP A 17 17.84 22.61 -0.98
CA ASP A 17 18.26 22.69 0.44
C ASP A 17 17.09 22.78 1.44
N GLY A 18 15.85 22.61 0.94
CA GLY A 18 14.62 22.78 1.72
C GLY A 18 13.95 24.15 1.51
N LEU A 19 14.68 25.13 0.97
CA LEU A 19 14.18 26.49 0.70
C LEU A 19 14.30 26.87 -0.78
N MET A 20 15.43 26.55 -1.39
CA MET A 20 15.70 26.95 -2.77
C MET A 20 16.57 25.93 -3.51
N PHE A 21 16.55 26.03 -4.84
CA PHE A 21 17.41 25.26 -5.72
C PHE A 21 18.74 25.99 -5.94
N ARG A 22 19.84 25.28 -5.77
CA ARG A 22 21.20 25.81 -5.97
C ARG A 22 22.00 24.89 -6.87
N SER A 23 22.61 25.42 -7.92
CA SER A 23 23.62 24.68 -8.67
C SER A 23 24.95 24.68 -7.91
N VAL A 24 25.51 23.52 -7.72
CA VAL A 24 26.81 23.36 -7.04
C VAL A 24 27.76 22.53 -7.90
N PRO A 25 29.09 22.83 -7.88
CA PRO A 25 30.07 22.08 -8.67
C PRO A 25 30.14 20.60 -8.32
N SER A 26 30.04 20.25 -7.04
CA SER A 26 29.98 18.86 -6.62
C SER A 26 29.33 18.64 -5.27
N VAL A 27 28.83 17.43 -5.09
CA VAL A 27 28.25 16.94 -3.83
C VAL A 27 28.84 15.57 -3.51
N LEU A 28 29.39 15.40 -2.33
CA LEU A 28 29.81 14.10 -1.81
C LEU A 28 28.74 13.58 -0.84
N VAL A 29 28.23 12.39 -1.15
CA VAL A 29 27.35 11.62 -0.27
C VAL A 29 28.21 10.50 0.32
N HIS A 30 28.45 10.54 1.61
CA HIS A 30 29.20 9.54 2.35
C HIS A 30 28.40 8.25 2.55
N ARG A 31 29.11 7.17 2.90
CA ARG A 31 28.48 5.87 3.17
C ARG A 31 27.52 5.90 4.36
N ASP A 32 27.79 6.73 5.35
CA ASP A 32 26.94 6.94 6.53
C ASP A 32 25.70 7.83 6.25
N GLY A 33 25.53 8.28 4.99
CA GLY A 33 24.45 9.15 4.58
C GLY A 33 24.70 10.64 4.79
N SER A 34 25.82 11.03 5.40
CA SER A 34 26.18 12.44 5.51
C SER A 34 26.52 13.04 4.14
N ILE A 35 26.23 14.35 3.97
CA ILE A 35 26.33 15.05 2.70
C ILE A 35 27.22 16.28 2.87
N ASN A 36 28.21 16.38 2.01
CA ASN A 36 29.04 17.58 1.92
C ASN A 36 28.82 18.28 0.58
N LEU A 37 28.40 19.52 0.62
CA LEU A 37 28.35 20.42 -0.54
C LEU A 37 29.76 20.98 -0.77
N ASP A 38 30.20 20.96 -2.02
CA ASP A 38 31.49 21.52 -2.40
C ASP A 38 31.30 22.70 -3.38
N PRO A 39 31.22 23.93 -2.86
CA PRO A 39 31.04 25.12 -3.68
C PRO A 39 32.25 25.43 -4.58
N ARG A 40 33.42 24.80 -4.32
CA ARG A 40 34.66 25.07 -5.04
C ARG A 40 35.02 23.99 -6.06
N GLY A 41 34.28 22.86 -6.10
CA GLY A 41 34.55 21.74 -7.00
C GLY A 41 35.81 20.95 -6.63
N SER A 42 36.28 21.03 -5.39
CA SER A 42 37.51 20.37 -4.92
C SER A 42 37.41 18.84 -4.91
N PHE A 43 36.19 18.27 -4.78
CA PHE A 43 36.01 16.82 -4.86
C PHE A 43 36.22 16.24 -6.26
N ASN A 44 36.42 17.10 -7.26
CA ASN A 44 36.76 16.67 -8.62
C ASN A 44 38.24 16.18 -8.73
N SER A 45 39.12 16.69 -7.88
CA SER A 45 40.51 16.28 -7.76
C SER A 45 40.67 15.37 -6.55
N SER A 46 41.04 14.13 -6.80
CA SER A 46 41.41 13.04 -5.90
C SER A 46 41.63 13.38 -4.42
N SER A 47 40.58 13.27 -3.64
CA SER A 47 40.67 13.10 -2.19
C SER A 47 40.87 11.63 -1.90
N GLY A 48 41.90 11.01 -1.64
CA GLY A 48 42.19 9.59 -1.35
C GLY A 48 41.04 8.63 -0.97
N LEU A 49 39.81 9.08 -1.12
CA LEU A 49 38.57 8.34 -0.87
C LEU A 49 38.22 7.47 -2.10
N LYS A 50 37.86 6.24 -1.87
CA LYS A 50 37.29 5.35 -2.89
C LYS A 50 35.84 5.79 -3.17
N THR A 51 35.67 6.65 -4.16
CA THR A 51 34.34 7.19 -4.50
C THR A 51 33.94 6.83 -5.93
N LYS A 52 32.63 6.64 -6.15
CA LYS A 52 32.05 6.56 -7.49
C LYS A 52 31.56 7.94 -7.89
N LYS A 53 31.97 8.40 -9.08
CA LYS A 53 31.57 9.71 -9.63
C LYS A 53 30.40 9.52 -10.58
N PHE A 54 29.44 10.45 -10.53
CA PHE A 54 28.26 10.53 -11.39
C PHE A 54 28.18 11.94 -12.00
N ASP A 55 27.84 12.02 -13.27
CA ASP A 55 27.43 13.29 -13.88
C ASP A 55 26.06 13.66 -13.33
N GLY A 56 25.99 14.77 -12.60
CA GLY A 56 24.78 15.30 -12.00
C GLY A 56 24.13 16.39 -12.84
N LYS A 57 24.67 16.72 -14.02
CA LYS A 57 24.11 17.74 -14.88
C LYS A 57 22.67 17.41 -15.26
N GLY A 58 21.75 18.33 -14.97
CA GLY A 58 20.30 18.14 -15.19
C GLY A 58 19.61 17.30 -14.11
N LEU A 59 20.33 16.81 -13.11
CA LEU A 59 19.75 16.12 -11.95
C LEU A 59 19.55 17.12 -10.80
N THR A 60 18.46 16.91 -10.06
CA THR A 60 18.24 17.59 -8.78
C THR A 60 18.41 16.60 -7.63
N LEU A 61 19.34 16.93 -6.72
CA LEU A 61 19.49 16.19 -5.47
C LEU A 61 18.59 16.83 -4.41
N VAL A 62 17.80 16.00 -3.77
CA VAL A 62 16.92 16.37 -2.65
C VAL A 62 17.24 15.52 -1.45
N ALA A 63 17.09 16.05 -0.25
CA ALA A 63 17.12 15.23 0.95
C ALA A 63 15.99 14.20 0.89
N PRO A 64 16.19 12.98 1.45
CA PRO A 64 15.11 12.01 1.53
C PRO A 64 13.95 12.57 2.35
N PHE A 65 12.73 12.22 1.96
CA PHE A 65 11.56 12.55 2.78
C PHE A 65 11.60 11.78 4.09
N HIS A 66 11.33 12.48 5.17
CA HIS A 66 11.16 11.87 6.49
C HIS A 66 9.68 11.91 6.83
N ASP A 67 9.01 10.77 6.69
CA ASP A 67 7.61 10.64 7.08
C ASP A 67 7.53 10.51 8.60
N THR A 68 6.97 11.53 9.25
CA THR A 68 6.84 11.59 10.72
C THR A 68 5.55 10.94 11.22
N HIS A 69 4.65 10.54 10.30
CA HIS A 69 3.40 9.89 10.65
C HIS A 69 3.06 8.81 9.61
N VAL A 70 3.45 7.57 9.87
CA VAL A 70 3.18 6.44 8.98
C VAL A 70 2.61 5.25 9.74
N HIS A 71 1.53 4.68 9.20
CA HIS A 71 0.97 3.41 9.65
C HIS A 71 1.66 2.26 8.92
N LEU A 72 2.89 1.93 9.35
CA LEU A 72 3.78 1.00 8.63
C LEU A 72 3.16 -0.37 8.39
N LEU A 73 2.48 -0.95 9.39
CA LEU A 73 1.83 -2.26 9.27
C LEU A 73 0.66 -2.22 8.28
N SER A 74 -0.16 -1.16 8.34
CA SER A 74 -1.24 -0.97 7.37
C SER A 74 -0.72 -0.77 5.96
N TYR A 75 0.39 -0.04 5.79
CA TYR A 75 1.05 0.12 4.50
C TYR A 75 1.58 -1.21 3.96
N ALA A 76 2.25 -1.99 4.79
CA ALA A 76 2.73 -3.33 4.42
C ALA A 76 1.57 -4.27 4.04
N ALA A 77 0.46 -4.24 4.78
CA ALA A 77 -0.75 -4.98 4.46
C ALA A 77 -1.33 -4.58 3.10
N ASN A 78 -1.33 -3.27 2.81
CA ASN A 78 -1.79 -2.76 1.52
C ASN A 78 -0.89 -3.25 0.36
N LEU A 79 0.44 -3.27 0.52
CA LEU A 79 1.36 -3.80 -0.49
C LEU A 79 1.14 -5.27 -0.82
N SER A 80 0.63 -6.05 0.15
CA SER A 80 0.31 -7.47 -0.02
C SER A 80 -1.09 -7.72 -0.57
N SER A 81 -1.91 -6.68 -0.69
CA SER A 81 -3.25 -6.73 -1.23
C SER A 81 -3.26 -6.43 -2.72
N PHE A 82 -4.24 -6.98 -3.45
CA PHE A 82 -4.44 -6.67 -4.86
C PHE A 82 -5.08 -5.28 -4.99
N ASP A 83 -4.33 -4.34 -5.55
CA ASP A 83 -4.76 -2.93 -5.65
C ASP A 83 -5.71 -2.72 -6.84
N ILE A 84 -6.90 -2.16 -6.57
CA ILE A 84 -7.93 -1.87 -7.58
C ILE A 84 -8.24 -0.37 -7.70
N ARG A 85 -7.45 0.52 -7.09
CA ARG A 85 -7.69 1.97 -7.08
C ARG A 85 -7.72 2.61 -8.47
N SER A 86 -6.95 2.08 -9.41
CA SER A 86 -6.87 2.61 -10.78
C SER A 86 -8.00 2.15 -11.70
N GLU A 87 -8.95 1.35 -11.20
CA GLU A 87 -9.95 0.64 -12.00
C GLU A 87 -11.33 1.31 -11.99
N ASN A 88 -11.35 2.63 -11.81
CA ASN A 88 -12.59 3.41 -11.79
C ASN A 88 -12.99 3.94 -13.19
N PRO A 89 -14.28 3.96 -13.57
CA PRO A 89 -15.42 3.41 -12.82
C PRO A 89 -15.43 1.88 -12.83
N LEU A 90 -15.93 1.26 -11.75
CA LEU A 90 -15.92 -0.18 -11.54
C LEU A 90 -17.29 -0.79 -11.85
N SER A 91 -17.41 -1.55 -12.96
CA SER A 91 -18.62 -2.35 -13.24
C SER A 91 -18.58 -3.72 -12.57
N LYS A 92 -19.74 -4.40 -12.51
CA LYS A 92 -19.84 -5.77 -11.96
C LYS A 92 -18.89 -6.73 -12.68
N GLU A 93 -18.85 -6.66 -14.00
CA GLU A 93 -17.98 -7.50 -14.85
C GLU A 93 -16.51 -7.23 -14.56
N ARG A 94 -16.16 -5.96 -14.41
CA ARG A 94 -14.79 -5.56 -14.08
C ARG A 94 -14.37 -6.03 -12.69
N LEU A 95 -15.22 -5.81 -11.69
CA LEU A 95 -14.96 -6.33 -10.33
C LEU A 95 -14.80 -7.86 -10.35
N THR A 96 -15.69 -8.57 -11.03
CA THR A 96 -15.62 -10.02 -11.18
C THR A 96 -14.26 -10.46 -11.76
N HIS A 97 -13.83 -9.80 -12.82
CA HIS A 97 -12.51 -10.08 -13.42
C HIS A 97 -11.36 -9.82 -12.44
N LEU A 98 -11.39 -8.70 -11.73
CA LEU A 98 -10.34 -8.31 -10.77
C LEU A 98 -10.27 -9.28 -9.58
N VAL A 99 -11.42 -9.68 -9.03
CA VAL A 99 -11.47 -10.67 -7.95
C VAL A 99 -10.90 -12.01 -8.39
N LYS A 100 -11.27 -12.50 -9.59
CA LYS A 100 -10.72 -13.75 -10.14
C LYS A 100 -9.22 -13.65 -10.39
N LYS A 101 -8.74 -12.51 -10.88
CA LYS A 101 -7.30 -12.24 -11.06
C LYS A 101 -6.58 -12.22 -9.73
N ALA A 102 -7.12 -11.52 -8.72
CA ALA A 102 -6.57 -11.49 -7.36
C ALA A 102 -6.51 -12.90 -6.74
N ALA A 103 -7.58 -13.69 -6.89
CA ALA A 103 -7.66 -15.06 -6.41
C ALA A 103 -6.60 -15.96 -7.07
N PHE A 104 -6.32 -15.77 -8.35
CA PHE A 104 -5.27 -16.50 -9.05
C PHE A 104 -3.86 -16.09 -8.57
N VAL A 105 -3.60 -14.79 -8.45
CA VAL A 105 -2.30 -14.29 -7.94
C VAL A 105 -2.05 -14.76 -6.51
N GLN A 106 -3.08 -14.73 -5.68
CA GLN A 106 -3.04 -15.13 -4.27
C GLN A 106 -3.50 -16.59 -4.04
N ARG A 107 -3.29 -17.48 -5.03
CA ARG A 107 -3.77 -18.88 -4.95
C ARG A 107 -3.19 -19.69 -3.78
N ASN A 108 -2.02 -19.31 -3.30
CA ASN A 108 -1.35 -19.96 -2.15
C ASN A 108 -1.67 -19.26 -0.81
N SER A 109 -2.44 -18.17 -0.84
CA SER A 109 -2.85 -17.47 0.38
C SER A 109 -4.12 -18.08 0.98
N ASN A 110 -4.21 -18.08 2.30
CA ASN A 110 -5.41 -18.53 3.03
C ASN A 110 -6.62 -17.62 2.83
N MET A 111 -6.42 -16.41 2.29
CA MET A 111 -7.45 -15.42 2.07
C MET A 111 -7.10 -14.54 0.87
N VAL A 112 -8.11 -14.17 0.09
CA VAL A 112 -7.97 -13.20 -1.01
C VAL A 112 -8.22 -11.79 -0.48
N ARG A 113 -7.27 -10.88 -0.74
CA ARG A 113 -7.31 -9.50 -0.24
C ARG A 113 -7.24 -8.53 -1.41
N LEU A 114 -8.23 -7.65 -1.50
CA LEU A 114 -8.20 -6.50 -2.40
C LEU A 114 -8.24 -5.21 -1.58
N GLN A 115 -7.80 -4.12 -2.20
CA GLN A 115 -7.86 -2.78 -1.60
C GLN A 115 -8.21 -1.72 -2.63
N GLY A 116 -8.80 -0.65 -2.15
CA GLY A 116 -9.01 0.54 -2.96
C GLY A 116 -10.34 0.61 -3.68
N LEU A 117 -11.36 -0.10 -3.16
CA LEU A 117 -12.73 0.08 -3.63
C LEU A 117 -13.25 1.45 -3.20
N ASP A 118 -13.77 2.20 -4.15
CA ASP A 118 -14.44 3.47 -3.89
C ASP A 118 -15.90 3.39 -4.34
N HIS A 119 -16.83 3.54 -3.39
CA HIS A 119 -18.25 3.49 -3.69
C HIS A 119 -18.75 4.64 -4.57
N ASN A 120 -18.04 5.76 -4.61
CA ASN A 120 -18.44 6.92 -5.40
C ASN A 120 -18.21 6.73 -6.91
N PHE A 121 -17.44 5.71 -7.30
CA PHE A 121 -17.04 5.45 -8.69
C PHE A 121 -17.52 4.09 -9.20
N GLN A 122 -18.72 3.66 -8.80
CA GLN A 122 -19.33 2.41 -9.27
C GLN A 122 -20.30 2.69 -10.40
N GLU A 123 -20.06 2.12 -11.57
CA GLU A 123 -20.94 2.22 -12.71
C GLU A 123 -21.78 0.94 -12.84
N GLY A 124 -23.12 1.10 -12.80
CA GLY A 124 -24.04 -0.03 -12.95
C GLY A 124 -24.10 -1.01 -11.78
N ILE A 125 -23.35 -0.78 -10.71
CA ILE A 125 -23.45 -1.50 -9.44
C ILE A 125 -23.94 -0.50 -8.41
N SER A 126 -25.15 -0.68 -7.90
CA SER A 126 -25.65 0.18 -6.83
C SER A 126 -24.86 -0.03 -5.53
N PHE A 127 -24.25 -1.20 -5.37
CA PHE A 127 -23.52 -1.55 -4.16
C PHE A 127 -22.71 -2.84 -4.31
N VAL A 128 -21.47 -2.88 -3.80
CA VAL A 128 -20.70 -4.11 -3.63
C VAL A 128 -20.99 -4.65 -2.24
N ASP A 129 -21.60 -5.81 -2.18
CA ASP A 129 -22.01 -6.47 -0.95
C ASP A 129 -21.57 -7.93 -0.88
N ARG A 130 -21.88 -8.58 0.22
CA ARG A 130 -21.64 -10.00 0.46
C ARG A 130 -22.19 -10.86 -0.67
N THR A 131 -23.40 -10.60 -1.14
CA THR A 131 -24.09 -11.40 -2.15
C THR A 131 -23.31 -11.41 -3.45
N LEU A 132 -22.88 -10.24 -3.91
CA LEU A 132 -22.07 -10.11 -5.09
C LEU A 132 -20.71 -10.82 -4.92
N LEU A 133 -20.07 -10.68 -3.76
CA LEU A 133 -18.79 -11.34 -3.51
C LEU A 133 -18.91 -12.86 -3.43
N ASP A 134 -20.02 -13.38 -2.88
CA ASP A 134 -20.33 -14.82 -2.87
C ASP A 134 -20.56 -15.39 -4.27
N GLU A 135 -21.21 -14.63 -5.16
CA GLU A 135 -21.36 -15.02 -6.57
C GLU A 135 -20.02 -15.13 -7.29
N VAL A 136 -19.09 -14.24 -7.00
CA VAL A 136 -17.80 -14.13 -7.71
C VAL A 136 -16.77 -15.11 -7.17
N LEU A 137 -16.72 -15.31 -5.86
CA LEU A 137 -15.76 -16.18 -5.17
C LEU A 137 -16.44 -16.90 -3.99
N PRO A 138 -17.19 -17.99 -4.25
CA PRO A 138 -17.98 -18.68 -3.24
C PRO A 138 -17.15 -19.55 -2.28
N ASP A 139 -15.96 -19.99 -2.71
CA ASP A 139 -15.24 -21.08 -2.03
C ASP A 139 -14.05 -20.61 -1.18
N ARG A 140 -13.67 -19.34 -1.28
CA ARG A 140 -12.50 -18.80 -0.57
C ARG A 140 -12.85 -17.53 0.19
N PRO A 141 -12.23 -17.31 1.36
CA PRO A 141 -12.39 -16.05 2.08
C PRO A 141 -11.93 -14.88 1.22
N LEU A 142 -12.76 -13.85 1.13
CA LEU A 142 -12.50 -12.64 0.37
C LEU A 142 -12.79 -11.41 1.22
N ILE A 143 -11.85 -10.49 1.26
CA ILE A 143 -11.99 -9.18 1.88
C ILE A 143 -11.58 -8.09 0.90
N ILE A 144 -12.36 -7.03 0.82
CA ILE A 144 -12.04 -5.81 0.07
C ILE A 144 -11.98 -4.64 1.04
N LYS A 145 -10.82 -4.00 1.15
CA LYS A 145 -10.65 -2.77 1.92
C LYS A 145 -11.05 -1.58 1.06
N MET A 146 -11.88 -0.70 1.60
CA MET A 146 -12.26 0.53 0.92
C MET A 146 -11.13 1.56 0.90
N THR A 147 -11.19 2.49 -0.06
CA THR A 147 -10.18 3.56 -0.22
C THR A 147 -10.04 4.41 1.03
N SER A 148 -11.15 4.67 1.74
CA SER A 148 -11.14 5.42 3.00
C SER A 148 -10.32 4.76 4.11
N GLY A 149 -10.13 3.43 4.03
CA GLY A 149 -9.52 2.64 5.09
C GLY A 149 -10.43 2.31 6.27
N HIS A 150 -11.62 2.94 6.34
CA HIS A 150 -12.56 2.81 7.45
C HIS A 150 -13.57 1.68 7.29
N ALA A 151 -13.66 1.06 6.12
CA ALA A 151 -14.60 -0.02 5.88
C ALA A 151 -13.98 -1.18 5.11
N HIS A 152 -14.49 -2.36 5.39
CA HIS A 152 -14.15 -3.61 4.72
C HIS A 152 -15.43 -4.31 4.26
N ILE A 153 -15.36 -5.00 3.13
CA ILE A 153 -16.45 -5.82 2.61
C ILE A 153 -15.98 -7.26 2.58
N LEU A 154 -16.74 -8.15 3.21
CA LEU A 154 -16.43 -9.55 3.37
C LEU A 154 -17.48 -10.41 2.66
N ASN A 155 -17.03 -11.49 2.00
CA ASN A 155 -17.93 -12.55 1.56
C ASN A 155 -18.35 -13.45 2.73
N SER A 156 -19.32 -14.33 2.50
CA SER A 156 -19.82 -15.26 3.53
C SER A 156 -18.73 -16.16 4.11
N VAL A 157 -17.78 -16.59 3.30
CA VAL A 157 -16.66 -17.43 3.77
C VAL A 157 -15.75 -16.67 4.74
N ALA A 158 -15.46 -15.40 4.44
CA ALA A 158 -14.65 -14.54 5.32
C ALA A 158 -15.38 -14.20 6.61
N LEU A 159 -16.71 -13.90 6.55
CA LEU A 159 -17.54 -13.69 7.75
C LEU A 159 -17.57 -14.91 8.65
N ASN A 160 -17.75 -16.10 8.08
CA ASN A 160 -17.72 -17.36 8.82
C ASN A 160 -16.36 -17.61 9.47
N LEU A 161 -15.27 -17.34 8.75
CA LEU A 161 -13.90 -17.47 9.25
C LEU A 161 -13.67 -16.53 10.44
N ALA A 162 -14.17 -15.29 10.37
CA ALA A 162 -14.14 -14.31 11.43
C ALA A 162 -15.13 -14.61 12.59
N ARG A 163 -15.95 -15.65 12.45
CA ARG A 163 -17.03 -16.01 13.39
C ARG A 163 -18.06 -14.89 13.56
N ILE A 164 -18.34 -14.14 12.50
CA ILE A 164 -19.36 -13.08 12.47
C ILE A 164 -20.62 -13.64 11.83
N LYS A 165 -21.72 -13.62 12.55
CA LYS A 165 -23.06 -14.09 12.15
C LYS A 165 -24.05 -12.93 12.19
N ASP A 166 -25.22 -13.13 11.56
CA ASP A 166 -26.31 -12.14 11.63
C ASP A 166 -26.75 -11.80 13.08
N SER A 167 -26.55 -12.75 14.03
CA SER A 167 -26.83 -12.57 15.45
C SER A 167 -25.64 -12.06 16.28
N THR A 168 -24.52 -11.75 15.65
CA THR A 168 -23.34 -11.24 16.37
C THR A 168 -23.58 -9.78 16.76
N ASP A 169 -23.37 -9.49 18.05
CA ASP A 169 -23.44 -8.11 18.57
C ASP A 169 -22.27 -7.28 18.03
N GLU A 170 -22.55 -6.01 17.77
CA GLU A 170 -21.54 -5.05 17.33
C GLU A 170 -20.63 -4.69 18.50
N PRO A 171 -19.31 -4.87 18.34
CA PRO A 171 -18.38 -4.41 19.38
C PRO A 171 -18.32 -2.87 19.42
N PRO A 172 -17.91 -2.28 20.54
CA PRO A 172 -17.78 -0.84 20.65
C PRO A 172 -16.96 -0.22 19.50
N GLY A 173 -17.52 0.76 18.83
CA GLY A 173 -16.87 1.49 17.73
C GLY A 173 -16.90 0.78 16.37
N VAL A 174 -17.41 -0.44 16.28
CA VAL A 174 -17.55 -1.17 15.01
C VAL A 174 -19.02 -1.23 14.61
N THR A 175 -19.35 -1.02 13.35
CA THR A 175 -20.71 -1.11 12.84
C THR A 175 -20.81 -2.16 11.74
N PHE A 176 -21.80 -3.06 11.88
CA PHE A 176 -22.14 -4.06 10.88
C PHE A 176 -23.30 -3.59 10.02
N GLU A 177 -23.05 -3.31 8.76
CA GLU A 177 -24.14 -2.92 7.88
C GLU A 177 -25.08 -4.08 7.55
N ARG A 178 -26.38 -3.78 7.56
CA ARG A 178 -27.42 -4.77 7.34
C ARG A 178 -28.30 -4.41 6.16
N SER A 179 -28.71 -5.43 5.43
CA SER A 179 -29.69 -5.31 4.37
C SER A 179 -31.02 -4.78 4.91
N LEU A 180 -31.55 -3.75 4.29
CA LEU A 180 -32.87 -3.20 4.62
C LEU A 180 -34.01 -4.19 4.30
N ALA A 181 -33.77 -5.16 3.43
CA ALA A 181 -34.79 -6.10 2.99
C ALA A 181 -35.05 -7.21 4.02
N ASP A 182 -34.03 -7.70 4.71
CA ASP A 182 -34.15 -8.88 5.58
C ASP A 182 -33.39 -8.77 6.90
N GLY A 183 -32.73 -7.65 7.16
CA GLY A 183 -31.96 -7.39 8.39
C GLY A 183 -30.65 -8.18 8.52
N LYS A 184 -30.27 -8.97 7.52
CA LYS A 184 -29.05 -9.75 7.55
C LYS A 184 -27.83 -8.88 7.22
N LEU A 185 -26.66 -9.34 7.65
CA LEU A 185 -25.38 -8.70 7.32
C LEU A 185 -25.18 -8.67 5.80
N ASN A 186 -24.92 -7.50 5.24
CA ASN A 186 -24.60 -7.34 3.82
C ASN A 186 -23.08 -7.46 3.54
N GLY A 187 -22.28 -7.74 4.56
CA GLY A 187 -20.85 -7.94 4.46
C GLY A 187 -19.99 -6.72 4.68
N VAL A 188 -20.60 -5.52 4.72
CA VAL A 188 -19.86 -4.28 4.99
C VAL A 188 -19.72 -4.07 6.50
N ILE A 189 -18.49 -3.81 6.93
CA ILE A 189 -18.16 -3.56 8.33
C ILE A 189 -17.31 -2.28 8.40
N TYR A 190 -17.82 -1.31 9.15
CA TYR A 190 -17.16 -0.02 9.36
C TYR A 190 -16.28 -0.06 10.62
N GLU A 191 -15.21 0.74 10.62
CA GLU A 191 -14.23 0.92 11.71
C GLU A 191 -13.69 -0.43 12.24
N SER A 192 -13.52 -1.39 11.34
CA SER A 192 -13.29 -2.79 11.67
C SER A 192 -11.82 -3.22 11.60
N GLY A 193 -10.87 -2.29 11.37
CA GLY A 193 -9.46 -2.63 11.16
C GLY A 193 -8.92 -3.56 12.25
N ASP A 194 -8.83 -3.09 13.47
CA ASP A 194 -8.30 -3.83 14.62
C ASP A 194 -9.17 -5.07 14.94
N TYR A 195 -10.49 -4.92 14.85
CA TYR A 195 -11.42 -6.02 15.14
C TYR A 195 -11.26 -7.21 14.19
N LEU A 196 -11.03 -6.96 12.90
CA LEU A 196 -10.83 -8.00 11.90
C LEU A 196 -9.42 -8.57 11.92
N GLU A 197 -8.42 -7.79 12.34
CA GLU A 197 -7.02 -8.22 12.42
C GLU A 197 -6.86 -9.41 13.38
N ASP A 198 -7.57 -9.41 14.50
CA ASP A 198 -7.56 -10.51 15.47
C ASP A 198 -8.35 -11.76 15.01
N LYS A 199 -9.25 -11.61 14.04
CA LYS A 199 -10.20 -12.67 13.63
C LYS A 199 -9.88 -13.32 12.30
N LEU A 200 -9.13 -12.64 11.46
CA LEU A 200 -8.79 -13.11 10.12
C LEU A 200 -7.32 -13.55 10.08
N PRO A 201 -6.95 -14.45 9.16
CA PRO A 201 -5.57 -14.85 8.99
C PRO A 201 -4.65 -13.63 8.83
N SER A 202 -3.57 -13.59 9.57
CA SER A 202 -2.52 -12.60 9.40
C SER A 202 -1.89 -12.71 8.00
N LEU A 203 -1.27 -11.64 7.54
CA LEU A 203 -0.47 -11.66 6.32
C LEU A 203 0.72 -12.60 6.52
N GLU A 204 0.94 -13.47 5.55
CA GLU A 204 2.13 -14.34 5.60
C GLU A 204 3.40 -13.50 5.37
N PRO A 205 4.43 -13.65 6.23
CA PRO A 205 5.68 -12.89 6.09
C PRO A 205 6.37 -13.07 4.73
N SER A 206 6.08 -14.18 4.03
CA SER A 206 6.59 -14.46 2.68
C SER A 206 6.06 -13.50 1.62
N LEU A 207 4.93 -12.85 1.87
CA LEU A 207 4.32 -11.85 0.97
C LEU A 207 4.88 -10.43 1.18
N LEU A 208 5.67 -10.23 2.24
CA LEU A 208 6.27 -8.95 2.61
C LEU A 208 7.71 -8.77 2.09
N LYS A 209 8.15 -9.59 1.15
CA LYS A 209 9.51 -9.56 0.56
C LYS A 209 9.59 -8.67 -0.66
#